data_b88ddcdf274f8dd08ca6f26aee771bf0
#
_entry.id   b88ddcdf274f8dd08ca6f26aee771bf0
#
_cell.length_a   1.000
_cell.length_b   1.000
_cell.length_c   1.000
_cell.angle_alpha   90.00
_cell.angle_beta   90.00
_cell.angle_gamma   90.00
#
_symmetry.space_group_name_H-M   'P 1'
#
loop_
_entity.id
_entity.type
_entity.pdbx_description
1 polymer ?
#
loop_
_entity_poly.entity_id
_entity_poly.type
_entity_poly.pdbx_seq_one_letter_code
_entity_poly.pdbx_strand_id
1 'polypeptide(L)'
;MSHASFAFTLADWQQAYRDAAQPAELLHGLLASLDTADNAWISLASAAQLDAQLGDLQALLDQAEGQRSKLPLYGVPFAIKDNIDAAGWATTAACPEFAYAAETDATVIARLRAAGAILIGKTNLDQFATGLVGTRSPHGAVVNSFNPEYVSGGSSSGSASVVARGLVPFSLGTDTAGSGRVPAGFNNIVGLKPTKGWLPNTCLLYTSDAADEEDSV
;
A
#
# COMPACT_ATOMS: atom_id res chain seq x y z
N MET A 1 -21.86 -14.23 13.39
CA MET A 1 -21.02 -13.10 13.82
C MET A 1 -20.97 -12.15 12.63
N SER A 2 -21.44 -10.92 12.78
CA SER A 2 -21.43 -9.92 11.72
C SER A 2 -19.95 -9.63 11.39
N HIS A 3 -19.55 -9.86 10.14
CA HIS A 3 -18.24 -9.40 9.67
C HIS A 3 -18.24 -7.87 9.82
N ALA A 4 -17.46 -7.37 10.76
CA ALA A 4 -17.23 -5.94 10.87
C ALA A 4 -16.59 -5.51 9.53
N SER A 5 -17.28 -4.66 8.79
CA SER A 5 -16.72 -4.06 7.59
C SER A 5 -15.63 -3.12 8.02
N PHE A 6 -14.36 -3.44 7.71
CA PHE A 6 -13.21 -2.57 7.99
C PHE A 6 -13.08 -1.42 6.97
N ALA A 7 -14.17 -1.03 6.30
CA ALA A 7 -14.19 0.11 5.37
C ALA A 7 -13.92 1.46 6.09
N PHE A 8 -12.87 1.50 6.89
CA PHE A 8 -12.50 2.64 7.70
C PHE A 8 -11.66 3.63 6.90
N THR A 9 -12.05 4.88 6.97
CA THR A 9 -11.20 6.00 6.55
C THR A 9 -10.06 6.19 7.54
N LEU A 10 -9.05 7.00 7.18
CA LEU A 10 -7.99 7.38 8.11
C LEU A 10 -8.55 7.96 9.42
N ALA A 11 -9.60 8.79 9.31
CA ALA A 11 -10.25 9.40 10.49
C ALA A 11 -10.93 8.34 11.38
N ASP A 12 -11.53 7.31 10.79
CA ASP A 12 -12.17 6.23 11.55
C ASP A 12 -11.15 5.38 12.30
N TRP A 13 -10.00 5.05 11.67
CA TRP A 13 -8.89 4.38 12.36
C TRP A 13 -8.38 5.20 13.54
N GLN A 14 -8.13 6.48 13.33
CA GLN A 14 -7.69 7.37 14.39
C GLN A 14 -8.74 7.49 15.50
N GLN A 15 -10.03 7.53 15.16
CA GLN A 15 -11.11 7.58 16.15
C GLN A 15 -11.19 6.29 16.96
N ALA A 16 -11.12 5.11 16.32
CA ALA A 16 -11.12 3.85 17.03
C ALA A 16 -10.01 3.78 18.11
N TYR A 17 -8.83 4.29 17.81
CA TYR A 17 -7.74 4.35 18.78
C TYR A 17 -7.95 5.40 19.87
N ARG A 18 -8.63 6.51 19.59
CA ARG A 18 -9.07 7.46 20.64
C ARG A 18 -10.09 6.80 21.58
N ASP A 19 -10.95 5.95 21.03
CA ASP A 19 -11.97 5.19 21.76
C ASP A 19 -11.40 3.91 22.43
N ALA A 20 -10.09 3.85 22.59
CA ALA A 20 -9.31 2.80 23.28
C ALA A 20 -9.28 1.42 22.60
N ALA A 21 -9.61 1.32 21.29
CA ALA A 21 -9.38 0.10 20.56
C ALA A 21 -7.89 -0.29 20.56
N GLN A 22 -7.62 -1.58 20.52
CA GLN A 22 -6.25 -2.11 20.54
C GLN A 22 -5.77 -2.38 19.10
N PRO A 23 -4.58 -1.87 18.70
CA PRO A 23 -4.05 -2.09 17.35
C PRO A 23 -3.98 -3.58 16.98
N ALA A 24 -3.53 -4.43 17.89
CA ALA A 24 -3.42 -5.86 17.64
C ALA A 24 -4.78 -6.49 17.27
N GLU A 25 -5.84 -6.18 18.02
CA GLU A 25 -7.18 -6.73 17.77
C GLU A 25 -7.71 -6.28 16.38
N LEU A 26 -7.65 -4.97 16.09
CA LEU A 26 -8.16 -4.44 14.83
C LEU A 26 -7.36 -4.93 13.63
N LEU A 27 -6.02 -4.96 13.72
CA LEU A 27 -5.16 -5.31 12.60
C LEU A 27 -5.13 -6.81 12.32
N HIS A 28 -5.18 -7.67 13.33
CA HIS A 28 -5.38 -9.10 13.12
C HIS A 28 -6.77 -9.39 12.55
N GLY A 29 -7.81 -8.68 13.02
CA GLY A 29 -9.16 -8.78 12.45
C GLY A 29 -9.20 -8.35 10.99
N LEU A 30 -8.55 -7.24 10.65
CA LEU A 30 -8.40 -6.80 9.26
C LEU A 30 -7.69 -7.85 8.43
N LEU A 31 -6.50 -8.30 8.85
CA LEU A 31 -5.70 -9.28 8.10
C LEU A 31 -6.48 -10.59 7.85
N ALA A 32 -7.20 -11.07 8.85
CA ALA A 32 -8.03 -12.28 8.74
C ALA A 32 -9.24 -12.11 7.79
N SER A 33 -9.65 -10.87 7.51
CA SER A 33 -10.76 -10.57 6.59
C SER A 33 -10.32 -10.44 5.13
N LEU A 34 -9.01 -10.33 4.87
CA LEU A 34 -8.47 -10.18 3.51
C LEU A 34 -8.38 -11.55 2.82
N ASP A 35 -8.76 -11.56 1.53
CA ASP A 35 -8.67 -12.75 0.70
C ASP A 35 -7.31 -12.79 -0.02
N THR A 36 -6.54 -13.86 0.21
CA THR A 36 -5.24 -14.07 -0.45
C THR A 36 -5.37 -14.44 -1.92
N ALA A 37 -6.56 -14.85 -2.37
CA ALA A 37 -6.85 -15.15 -3.78
C ALA A 37 -7.29 -13.90 -4.57
N ASP A 38 -7.44 -12.76 -3.90
CA ASP A 38 -7.79 -11.49 -4.53
C ASP A 38 -6.62 -10.94 -5.35
N ASN A 39 -6.80 -10.80 -6.65
CA ASN A 39 -5.78 -10.33 -7.59
C ASN A 39 -5.29 -8.90 -7.33
N ALA A 40 -5.91 -8.15 -6.42
CA ALA A 40 -5.40 -6.83 -6.01
C ALA A 40 -4.13 -6.93 -5.16
N TRP A 41 -3.86 -8.11 -4.55
CA TRP A 41 -2.69 -8.36 -3.73
C TRP A 41 -1.69 -9.29 -4.44
N ILE A 42 -0.40 -9.01 -4.30
CA ILE A 42 0.68 -9.95 -4.60
C ILE A 42 1.08 -10.69 -3.33
N SER A 43 1.16 -9.97 -2.20
CA SER A 43 1.41 -10.60 -0.90
C SER A 43 0.73 -9.82 0.23
N LEU A 44 0.28 -10.55 1.21
CA LEU A 44 -0.22 -10.03 2.48
C LEU A 44 0.77 -10.31 3.61
N ALA A 45 0.73 -9.52 4.68
CA ALA A 45 1.51 -9.78 5.87
C ALA A 45 1.18 -11.17 6.42
N SER A 46 2.19 -11.91 6.84
CA SER A 46 1.97 -13.04 7.73
C SER A 46 1.63 -12.55 9.14
N ALA A 47 1.01 -13.41 9.96
CA ALA A 47 0.76 -13.08 11.36
C ALA A 47 2.06 -12.67 12.08
N ALA A 48 3.17 -13.38 11.83
CA ALA A 48 4.46 -13.07 12.43
C ALA A 48 5.03 -11.70 11.98
N GLN A 49 4.84 -11.32 10.72
CA GLN A 49 5.22 -9.98 10.24
C GLN A 49 4.35 -8.89 10.87
N LEU A 50 3.07 -9.15 11.05
CA LEU A 50 2.19 -8.21 11.74
C LEU A 50 2.58 -8.06 13.20
N ASP A 51 2.84 -9.16 13.92
CA ASP A 51 3.26 -9.15 15.32
C ASP A 51 4.58 -8.39 15.51
N ALA A 52 5.55 -8.57 14.60
CA ALA A 52 6.79 -7.81 14.63
C ALA A 52 6.55 -6.30 14.48
N GLN A 53 5.72 -5.90 13.51
CA GLN A 53 5.36 -4.48 13.32
C GLN A 53 4.59 -3.90 14.53
N LEU A 54 3.75 -4.70 15.19
CA LEU A 54 3.07 -4.30 16.43
C LEU A 54 4.04 -4.11 17.58
N GLY A 55 5.08 -4.95 17.66
CA GLY A 55 6.19 -4.77 18.61
C GLY A 55 6.96 -3.47 18.37
N ASP A 56 7.27 -3.17 17.10
CA ASP A 56 7.92 -1.92 16.70
C ASP A 56 7.03 -0.70 17.03
N LEU A 57 5.73 -0.80 16.77
CA LEU A 57 4.76 0.25 17.12
C LEU A 57 4.73 0.53 18.63
N GLN A 58 4.77 -0.53 19.46
CA GLN A 58 4.83 -0.38 20.90
C GLN A 58 6.14 0.30 21.34
N ALA A 59 7.27 -0.09 20.76
CA ALA A 59 8.56 0.54 21.04
C ALA A 59 8.57 2.04 20.65
N LEU A 60 7.95 2.40 19.53
CA LEU A 60 7.76 3.81 19.14
C LEU A 60 6.89 4.58 20.14
N LEU A 61 5.82 3.95 20.63
CA LEU A 61 4.95 4.56 21.63
C LEU A 61 5.67 4.78 22.96
N ASP A 62 6.51 3.82 23.38
CA ASP A 62 7.32 3.95 24.59
C ASP A 62 8.34 5.08 24.46
N GLN A 63 9.02 5.20 23.30
CA GLN A 63 9.91 6.33 22.99
C GLN A 63 9.17 7.67 22.97
N ALA A 64 7.90 7.66 22.57
CA ALA A 64 7.01 8.82 22.61
C ALA A 64 6.41 9.08 24.01
N GLU A 65 6.88 8.38 25.06
CA GLU A 65 6.39 8.50 26.43
C GLU A 65 4.87 8.22 26.56
N GLY A 66 4.36 7.28 25.76
CA GLY A 66 2.93 6.95 25.69
C GLY A 66 2.08 7.97 24.93
N GLN A 67 2.69 9.00 24.35
CA GLN A 67 1.97 10.08 23.67
C GLN A 67 1.66 9.70 22.21
N ARG A 68 0.50 9.11 21.97
CA ARG A 68 0.04 8.73 20.59
C ARG A 68 -0.01 9.92 19.64
N SER A 69 -0.16 11.15 20.15
CA SER A 69 -0.16 12.36 19.31
C SER A 69 1.17 12.63 18.59
N LYS A 70 2.26 12.02 19.07
CA LYS A 70 3.58 12.08 18.40
C LYS A 70 3.67 11.07 17.23
N LEU A 71 2.72 10.15 17.09
CA LEU A 71 2.64 9.14 16.05
C LEU A 71 1.36 9.36 15.21
N PRO A 72 1.39 10.24 14.21
CA PRO A 72 0.18 10.69 13.48
C PRO A 72 -0.55 9.57 12.73
N LEU A 73 0.14 8.45 12.46
CA LEU A 73 -0.43 7.27 11.81
C LEU A 73 -0.43 6.04 12.74
N TYR A 74 -0.49 6.24 14.05
CA TYR A 74 -0.46 5.17 15.04
C TYR A 74 -1.46 4.05 14.71
N GLY A 75 -0.92 2.86 14.38
CA GLY A 75 -1.71 1.66 14.06
C GLY A 75 -2.50 1.71 12.75
N VAL A 76 -2.34 2.76 11.94
CA VAL A 76 -3.08 2.89 10.67
C VAL A 76 -2.52 1.93 9.63
N PRO A 77 -3.33 1.01 9.06
CA PRO A 77 -2.88 0.09 8.03
C PRO A 77 -2.69 0.81 6.69
N PHE A 78 -1.71 0.35 5.92
CA PHE A 78 -1.52 0.81 4.54
C PHE A 78 -1.02 -0.33 3.65
N ALA A 79 -1.12 -0.12 2.34
CA ALA A 79 -0.59 -1.00 1.31
C ALA A 79 0.40 -0.27 0.42
N ILE A 80 1.25 -1.02 -0.28
CA ILE A 80 2.20 -0.46 -1.23
C ILE A 80 2.21 -1.27 -2.53
N LYS A 81 2.43 -0.59 -3.64
CA LYS A 81 2.66 -1.22 -4.93
C LYS A 81 3.91 -2.10 -4.87
N ASP A 82 3.89 -3.26 -5.51
CA ASP A 82 4.95 -4.26 -5.36
C ASP A 82 6.28 -3.92 -6.07
N ASN A 83 6.42 -2.74 -6.59
CA ASN A 83 7.70 -2.17 -7.02
C ASN A 83 8.32 -1.18 -6.02
N ILE A 84 7.79 -1.11 -4.80
CA ILE A 84 8.30 -0.30 -3.69
C ILE A 84 8.90 -1.22 -2.64
N ASP A 85 10.15 -0.98 -2.26
CA ASP A 85 10.86 -1.80 -1.28
C ASP A 85 10.38 -1.53 0.14
N ALA A 86 10.18 -2.62 0.87
CA ALA A 86 9.98 -2.62 2.31
C ALA A 86 10.83 -3.72 2.94
N ALA A 87 11.64 -3.39 3.93
CA ALA A 87 12.53 -4.33 4.59
C ALA A 87 11.75 -5.54 5.12
N GLY A 88 12.26 -6.74 4.83
CA GLY A 88 11.63 -8.00 5.20
C GLY A 88 10.49 -8.45 4.28
N TRP A 89 10.27 -7.77 3.15
CA TRP A 89 9.30 -8.14 2.14
C TRP A 89 10.00 -8.45 0.80
N ALA A 90 9.38 -9.34 0.02
CA ALA A 90 9.81 -9.53 -1.37
C ALA A 90 9.31 -8.35 -2.22
N THR A 91 10.14 -7.94 -3.18
CA THR A 91 9.77 -7.04 -4.27
C THR A 91 9.88 -7.80 -5.57
N THR A 92 8.79 -7.86 -6.34
CA THR A 92 8.73 -8.64 -7.58
C THR A 92 8.39 -7.79 -8.81
N ALA A 93 7.81 -6.62 -8.64
CA ALA A 93 7.24 -5.80 -9.72
C ALA A 93 6.27 -6.60 -10.62
N ALA A 94 5.49 -7.51 -10.02
CA ALA A 94 4.62 -8.48 -10.69
C ALA A 94 5.39 -9.42 -11.65
N CYS A 95 6.67 -9.69 -11.40
CA CYS A 95 7.49 -10.67 -12.13
C CYS A 95 8.12 -11.63 -11.12
N PRO A 96 7.58 -12.85 -10.93
CA PRO A 96 8.09 -13.80 -9.94
C PRO A 96 9.59 -14.13 -10.14
N GLU A 97 10.06 -14.17 -11.37
CA GLU A 97 11.47 -14.47 -11.71
C GLU A 97 12.43 -13.33 -11.32
N PHE A 98 11.90 -12.13 -11.12
CA PHE A 98 12.67 -10.96 -10.70
C PHE A 98 12.72 -10.82 -9.17
N ALA A 99 11.98 -11.61 -8.43
CA ALA A 99 11.80 -11.46 -6.97
C ALA A 99 13.12 -11.37 -6.21
N TYR A 100 13.22 -10.40 -5.33
CA TYR A 100 14.29 -10.27 -4.35
C TYR A 100 13.74 -9.85 -2.99
N ALA A 101 14.43 -10.20 -1.92
CA ALA A 101 14.12 -9.72 -0.57
C ALA A 101 14.72 -8.31 -0.39
N ALA A 102 13.87 -7.33 -0.10
CA ALA A 102 14.33 -5.99 0.20
C ALA A 102 15.04 -5.96 1.57
N GLU A 103 16.29 -5.52 1.59
CA GLU A 103 17.08 -5.42 2.82
C GLU A 103 16.79 -4.11 3.58
N THR A 104 16.36 -3.08 2.88
CA THR A 104 16.08 -1.76 3.44
C THR A 104 14.72 -1.23 2.97
N ASP A 105 14.14 -0.36 3.78
CA ASP A 105 12.92 0.37 3.39
C ASP A 105 13.23 1.45 2.36
N ALA A 106 12.33 1.62 1.40
CA ALA A 106 12.23 2.88 0.69
C ALA A 106 12.03 4.03 1.70
N THR A 107 12.61 5.20 1.42
CA THR A 107 12.54 6.33 2.38
C THR A 107 11.11 6.68 2.78
N VAL A 108 10.14 6.56 1.85
CA VAL A 108 8.73 6.82 2.15
C VAL A 108 8.17 5.78 3.13
N ILE A 109 8.59 4.53 3.03
CA ILE A 109 8.16 3.43 3.93
C ILE A 109 8.75 3.62 5.33
N ALA A 110 10.05 3.92 5.42
CA ALA A 110 10.68 4.23 6.69
C ALA A 110 9.98 5.39 7.43
N ARG A 111 9.57 6.43 6.70
CA ARG A 111 8.82 7.56 7.28
C ARG A 111 7.42 7.19 7.72
N LEU A 112 6.69 6.35 6.96
CA LEU A 112 5.36 5.88 7.34
C LEU A 112 5.44 5.00 8.60
N ARG A 113 6.40 4.07 8.67
CA ARG A 113 6.64 3.25 9.86
C ARG A 113 7.01 4.12 11.07
N ALA A 114 7.90 5.10 10.91
CA ALA A 114 8.25 6.03 11.98
C ALA A 114 7.04 6.89 12.46
N ALA A 115 6.05 7.11 11.60
CA ALA A 115 4.79 7.76 11.96
C ALA A 115 3.79 6.80 12.63
N GLY A 116 4.13 5.51 12.77
CA GLY A 116 3.31 4.48 13.40
C GLY A 116 2.39 3.71 12.47
N ALA A 117 2.53 3.84 11.13
CA ALA A 117 1.72 3.10 10.18
C ALA A 117 2.18 1.63 10.05
N ILE A 118 1.24 0.74 9.72
CA ILE A 118 1.43 -0.71 9.64
C ILE A 118 1.22 -1.18 8.20
N LEU A 119 2.25 -1.79 7.62
CA LEU A 119 2.19 -2.35 6.27
C LEU A 119 1.44 -3.68 6.27
N ILE A 120 0.30 -3.73 5.54
CA ILE A 120 -0.57 -4.92 5.47
C ILE A 120 -0.25 -5.79 4.28
N GLY A 121 0.21 -5.21 3.17
CA GLY A 121 0.51 -6.01 1.99
C GLY A 121 1.08 -5.22 0.82
N LYS A 122 1.57 -6.00 -0.16
CA LYS A 122 2.09 -5.53 -1.43
C LYS A 122 1.04 -5.75 -2.53
N THR A 123 0.71 -4.70 -3.26
CA THR A 123 -0.39 -4.70 -4.24
C THR A 123 0.09 -5.00 -5.65
N ASN A 124 -0.81 -5.60 -6.42
CA ASN A 124 -0.61 -5.95 -7.81
C ASN A 124 -0.48 -4.71 -8.72
N LEU A 125 0.18 -4.89 -9.84
CA LEU A 125 0.48 -3.83 -10.81
C LEU A 125 0.60 -4.41 -12.22
N ASP A 126 0.49 -3.57 -13.25
CA ASP A 126 1.02 -3.96 -14.57
C ASP A 126 2.51 -4.24 -14.43
N GLN A 127 2.97 -5.37 -14.94
CA GLN A 127 4.33 -5.87 -14.74
C GLN A 127 5.38 -4.81 -15.07
N PHE A 128 6.36 -4.63 -14.19
CA PHE A 128 7.38 -3.59 -14.26
C PHE A 128 6.83 -2.16 -14.40
N ALA A 129 5.61 -1.92 -13.88
CA ALA A 129 4.90 -0.65 -13.98
C ALA A 129 4.64 -0.20 -15.45
N THR A 130 4.70 -1.13 -16.40
CA THR A 130 4.57 -0.85 -17.83
C THR A 130 3.13 -1.07 -18.29
N GLY A 131 2.30 -0.05 -18.20
CA GLY A 131 0.90 -0.08 -18.62
C GLY A 131 0.03 0.88 -17.83
N LEU A 132 -1.21 1.09 -18.32
CA LEU A 132 -2.20 1.98 -17.71
C LEU A 132 -3.55 1.28 -17.52
N VAL A 133 -3.62 -0.04 -17.71
CA VAL A 133 -4.89 -0.78 -17.73
C VAL A 133 -5.12 -1.71 -16.53
N GLY A 134 -4.05 -2.18 -15.87
CA GLY A 134 -4.15 -3.09 -14.71
C GLY A 134 -4.41 -4.55 -15.09
N THR A 135 -4.09 -4.94 -16.34
CA THR A 135 -4.33 -6.29 -16.85
C THR A 135 -3.05 -7.04 -17.24
N ARG A 136 -1.89 -6.39 -17.15
CA ARG A 136 -0.59 -6.94 -17.55
C ARG A 136 0.16 -7.52 -16.36
N SER A 137 -0.45 -8.49 -15.67
CA SER A 137 0.15 -9.14 -14.51
C SER A 137 -0.04 -10.65 -14.59
N PRO A 138 0.99 -11.46 -14.26
CA PRO A 138 0.86 -12.91 -14.14
C PRO A 138 -0.02 -13.31 -12.95
N HIS A 139 -0.26 -12.42 -12.00
CA HIS A 139 -1.18 -12.63 -10.89
C HIS A 139 -2.66 -12.41 -11.27
N GLY A 140 -2.93 -12.13 -12.55
CA GLY A 140 -4.27 -11.84 -13.04
C GLY A 140 -4.61 -10.34 -13.07
N ALA A 141 -5.66 -10.02 -13.81
CA ALA A 141 -6.17 -8.65 -13.90
C ALA A 141 -6.82 -8.23 -12.58
N VAL A 142 -6.57 -6.99 -12.17
CA VAL A 142 -7.26 -6.39 -11.03
C VAL A 142 -8.63 -5.89 -11.49
N VAL A 143 -9.67 -6.29 -10.78
CA VAL A 143 -11.05 -5.93 -11.10
C VAL A 143 -11.32 -4.48 -10.68
N ASN A 144 -12.06 -3.75 -11.53
CA ASN A 144 -12.56 -2.42 -11.19
C ASN A 144 -13.53 -2.50 -10.00
N SER A 145 -13.39 -1.59 -9.03
CA SER A 145 -14.15 -1.64 -7.77
C SER A 145 -15.64 -1.35 -7.91
N PHE A 146 -16.09 -0.77 -9.04
CA PHE A 146 -17.49 -0.41 -9.29
C PHE A 146 -18.16 -1.32 -10.31
N ASN A 147 -17.42 -1.71 -11.35
CA ASN A 147 -17.97 -2.58 -12.39
C ASN A 147 -16.89 -3.58 -12.84
N PRO A 148 -17.06 -4.88 -12.55
CA PRO A 148 -16.08 -5.91 -12.89
C PRO A 148 -15.87 -6.13 -14.40
N GLU A 149 -16.72 -5.59 -15.25
CA GLU A 149 -16.56 -5.63 -16.71
C GLU A 149 -15.55 -4.60 -17.23
N TYR A 150 -15.16 -3.64 -16.39
CA TYR A 150 -14.19 -2.60 -16.75
C TYR A 150 -12.82 -2.87 -16.14
N VAL A 151 -11.79 -2.29 -16.76
CA VAL A 151 -10.43 -2.30 -16.22
C VAL A 151 -10.33 -1.44 -14.96
N SER A 152 -9.48 -1.84 -14.03
CA SER A 152 -9.20 -1.02 -12.84
C SER A 152 -8.34 0.21 -13.15
N GLY A 153 -7.73 0.23 -14.33
CA GLY A 153 -6.63 1.15 -14.62
C GLY A 153 -5.33 0.69 -13.98
N GLY A 154 -4.22 1.23 -14.42
CA GLY A 154 -2.88 0.85 -14.00
C GLY A 154 -1.86 1.99 -14.20
N SER A 155 -0.63 1.68 -13.92
CA SER A 155 -0.09 0.40 -13.46
C SER A 155 -0.31 0.11 -11.96
N SER A 156 -0.70 1.08 -11.10
CA SER A 156 -0.97 0.90 -9.67
C SER A 156 -2.40 0.36 -9.42
N SER A 157 -2.79 -0.69 -10.16
CA SER A 157 -4.14 -1.25 -10.19
C SER A 157 -4.60 -1.77 -8.83
N GLY A 158 -3.80 -2.61 -8.18
CA GLY A 158 -4.09 -3.15 -6.87
C GLY A 158 -4.16 -2.05 -5.80
N SER A 159 -3.22 -1.08 -5.83
CA SER A 159 -3.20 0.03 -4.88
C SER A 159 -4.51 0.84 -4.90
N ALA A 160 -5.05 1.12 -6.09
CA ALA A 160 -6.31 1.84 -6.20
C ALA A 160 -7.50 0.97 -5.76
N SER A 161 -7.52 -0.30 -6.18
CA SER A 161 -8.61 -1.22 -5.87
C SER A 161 -8.77 -1.44 -4.35
N VAL A 162 -7.68 -1.67 -3.62
CA VAL A 162 -7.76 -1.94 -2.17
C VAL A 162 -8.23 -0.72 -1.38
N VAL A 163 -7.88 0.49 -1.81
CA VAL A 163 -8.38 1.73 -1.20
C VAL A 163 -9.85 1.95 -1.53
N ALA A 164 -10.25 1.82 -2.80
CA ALA A 164 -11.64 2.02 -3.23
C ALA A 164 -12.61 1.06 -2.56
N ARG A 165 -12.17 -0.15 -2.23
CA ARG A 165 -12.95 -1.16 -1.50
C ARG A 165 -12.87 -0.99 0.02
N GLY A 166 -12.14 0.01 0.52
CA GLY A 166 -12.00 0.26 1.95
C GLY A 166 -11.20 -0.79 2.71
N LEU A 167 -10.36 -1.58 2.03
CA LEU A 167 -9.52 -2.59 2.68
C LEU A 167 -8.35 -1.95 3.45
N VAL A 168 -7.86 -0.81 2.96
CA VAL A 168 -6.92 0.07 3.67
C VAL A 168 -7.30 1.53 3.40
N PRO A 169 -7.04 2.46 4.32
CA PRO A 169 -7.40 3.87 4.13
C PRO A 169 -6.55 4.60 3.10
N PHE A 170 -5.34 4.13 2.82
CA PHE A 170 -4.47 4.65 1.77
C PHE A 170 -3.48 3.60 1.28
N SER A 171 -2.96 3.82 0.09
CA SER A 171 -1.93 2.97 -0.50
C SER A 171 -0.92 3.82 -1.29
N LEU A 172 0.33 3.36 -1.36
CA LEU A 172 1.31 3.97 -2.22
C LEU A 172 1.32 3.28 -3.59
N GLY A 173 1.33 4.11 -4.63
CA GLY A 173 1.60 3.70 -6.00
C GLY A 173 2.81 4.44 -6.57
N THR A 174 3.10 4.21 -7.84
CA THR A 174 4.07 4.99 -8.62
C THR A 174 3.36 5.61 -9.80
N ASP A 175 3.79 6.79 -10.23
CA ASP A 175 3.16 7.51 -11.34
C ASP A 175 4.21 8.30 -12.13
N THR A 176 4.58 7.77 -13.29
CA THR A 176 5.42 8.47 -14.26
C THR A 176 4.54 9.13 -15.31
N ALA A 177 3.71 8.35 -16.01
CA ALA A 177 2.86 8.80 -17.11
C ALA A 177 1.35 8.73 -16.79
N GLY A 178 0.97 8.60 -15.51
CA GLY A 178 -0.42 8.46 -15.07
C GLY A 178 -0.71 7.23 -14.21
N SER A 179 0.29 6.39 -13.94
CA SER A 179 0.14 5.08 -13.28
C SER A 179 -0.42 5.11 -11.85
N GLY A 180 -0.51 6.25 -11.21
CA GLY A 180 -1.21 6.45 -9.94
C GLY A 180 -2.58 7.09 -10.14
N ARG A 181 -2.64 8.14 -10.97
CA ARG A 181 -3.85 8.95 -11.21
C ARG A 181 -4.90 8.21 -12.04
N VAL A 182 -4.49 7.44 -13.06
CA VAL A 182 -5.43 6.69 -13.92
C VAL A 182 -6.22 5.66 -13.10
N PRO A 183 -5.57 4.73 -12.35
CA PRO A 183 -6.32 3.77 -11.56
C PRO A 183 -7.12 4.43 -10.42
N ALA A 184 -6.63 5.53 -9.84
CA ALA A 184 -7.39 6.29 -8.86
C ALA A 184 -8.69 6.85 -9.46
N GLY A 185 -8.63 7.46 -10.65
CA GLY A 185 -9.81 7.97 -11.35
C GLY A 185 -10.80 6.87 -11.71
N PHE A 186 -10.33 5.71 -12.20
CA PHE A 186 -11.19 4.59 -12.57
C PHE A 186 -11.86 3.92 -11.37
N ASN A 187 -11.25 4.00 -10.19
CA ASN A 187 -11.80 3.46 -8.94
C ASN A 187 -12.41 4.55 -8.04
N ASN A 188 -12.64 5.76 -8.56
CA ASN A 188 -13.30 6.87 -7.88
C ASN A 188 -12.70 7.21 -6.51
N ILE A 189 -11.37 7.20 -6.41
CA ILE A 189 -10.61 7.65 -5.24
C ILE A 189 -9.74 8.84 -5.59
N VAL A 190 -9.22 9.52 -4.57
CA VAL A 190 -8.26 10.62 -4.78
C VAL A 190 -6.88 10.03 -5.10
N GLY A 191 -6.36 10.35 -6.28
CA GLY A 191 -4.98 10.07 -6.68
C GLY A 191 -4.13 11.34 -6.60
N LEU A 192 -3.16 11.35 -5.69
CA LEU A 192 -2.23 12.48 -5.53
C LEU A 192 -0.86 12.13 -6.13
N LYS A 193 -0.47 12.84 -7.18
CA LYS A 193 0.91 12.87 -7.68
C LYS A 193 1.53 14.20 -7.30
N PRO A 194 2.43 14.25 -6.31
CA PRO A 194 3.12 15.49 -5.94
C PRO A 194 4.10 15.93 -7.04
N THR A 195 4.57 17.15 -6.92
CA THR A 195 5.66 17.68 -7.77
C THR A 195 6.89 16.76 -7.66
N LYS A 196 7.54 16.48 -8.78
CA LYS A 196 8.78 15.69 -8.84
C LYS A 196 9.82 16.29 -7.86
N GLY A 197 10.46 15.41 -7.10
CA GLY A 197 11.46 15.79 -6.09
C GLY A 197 10.90 16.12 -4.69
N TRP A 198 9.59 16.24 -4.51
CA TRP A 198 8.99 16.46 -3.17
C TRP A 198 8.97 15.20 -2.31
N LEU A 199 8.74 14.06 -2.94
CA LEU A 199 8.86 12.77 -2.27
C LEU A 199 10.11 12.05 -2.78
N PRO A 200 10.89 11.42 -1.89
CA PRO A 200 12.03 10.61 -2.30
C PRO A 200 11.56 9.37 -3.06
N ASN A 201 12.32 8.98 -4.07
CA ASN A 201 12.11 7.78 -4.88
C ASN A 201 13.19 6.72 -4.65
N THR A 202 13.94 6.79 -3.58
CA THR A 202 14.94 5.78 -3.20
C THR A 202 14.29 4.43 -2.93
N CYS A 203 14.93 3.34 -3.37
CA CYS A 203 14.43 1.97 -3.23
C CYS A 203 13.02 1.77 -3.83
N LEU A 204 12.72 2.50 -4.89
CA LEU A 204 11.65 2.18 -5.82
C LEU A 204 12.29 1.50 -7.04
N LEU A 205 11.72 0.38 -7.47
CA LEU A 205 12.10 -0.18 -8.75
C LEU A 205 11.64 0.76 -9.84
N TYR A 206 12.61 1.43 -10.45
CA TYR A 206 12.40 2.45 -11.45
C TYR A 206 12.55 1.83 -12.83
N THR A 207 11.47 1.81 -13.59
CA THR A 207 11.47 1.26 -14.96
C THR A 207 11.43 2.33 -16.04
N SER A 208 11.61 3.61 -15.67
CA SER A 208 11.27 4.71 -16.58
C SER A 208 12.29 5.86 -16.58
N ASP A 209 13.57 5.56 -16.46
CA ASP A 209 14.60 6.59 -16.65
C ASP A 209 14.47 7.29 -18.02
N ALA A 210 14.12 6.50 -19.05
CA ALA A 210 13.92 7.03 -20.40
C ALA A 210 12.70 7.96 -20.55
N ALA A 211 11.62 7.70 -19.80
CA ALA A 211 10.42 8.56 -19.85
C ALA A 211 10.55 9.82 -19.00
N ASP A 212 11.42 9.79 -17.99
CA ASP A 212 11.72 10.96 -17.16
C ASP A 212 12.70 11.92 -17.85
N GLU A 213 13.52 11.44 -18.77
CA GLU A 213 14.45 12.26 -19.53
C GLU A 213 13.77 12.99 -20.70
N GLU A 214 12.66 12.48 -21.22
CA GLU A 214 11.87 13.15 -22.26
C GLU A 214 11.13 14.40 -21.76
N ASP A 215 10.86 14.51 -20.46
CA ASP A 215 10.25 15.71 -19.87
C ASP A 215 11.26 16.84 -19.57
N SER A 216 12.50 16.69 -19.98
CA SER A 216 13.58 17.67 -19.78
C SER A 216 13.93 18.46 -21.06
N VAL A 217 13.05 18.47 -22.07
CA VAL A 217 13.19 19.33 -23.29
C VAL A 217 12.16 20.45 -23.28
#